data_c7c7bf13260192d949484847eb3528c6
#
_entry.id   c7c7bf13260192d949484847eb3528c6
#
_cell.length_a   1.000
_cell.length_b   1.000
_cell.length_c   1.000
_cell.angle_alpha   90.00
_cell.angle_beta   90.00
_cell.angle_gamma   90.00
#
_symmetry.space_group_name_H-M   'P 1'
#
loop_
_entity.id
_entity.type
_entity.pdbx_description
1 polymer ?
#
loop_
_entity_poly.entity_id
_entity_poly.type
_entity_poly.pdbx_seq_one_letter_code
_entity_poly.pdbx_strand_id
1 'polypeptide(L)'
;MALTFRGGVYVNENKNARKSPIEPFPPPKIIKLPLLQHVGRPAAPVVQVGNAVGKGQMIAAADSELSCIIHSSVSGIVADISNGTITIENDYNDMLHPSVRPFERKITETSTDEIIDIIRQAGIAECESSRSLPYPLYAKLQAAVGKVGTLIINGTESEPYMCSVHRLMLEQPDYVINGAKILLKALGLKKCTIAVEDNKLDAVNVLNTAAKKSKLIEVKTVRTKYPQSDERCLIYALTGKQIPLDKPAIEYKYAVVGVEAVAEICRMFAEGMPSVDRIITVDGSCGAKARNLRVPLGTSISDILAYCELKKQPSKIVIGGAMTGVELSLDNTDAPITKGMSALLAFSSNLRRKNAQDSPCIRCGRCAEACPMRLQPLYLSMFAQKEDMESCKEYDAINCIECGCCEYICPANIEIIRHIKNAKEYIHSNSQ
;
A
#
# COMPACT_ATOMS: atom_id res chain seq x y z
N MET A 1 9.63 -27.37 -4.84
CA MET A 1 9.08 -26.44 -5.87
C MET A 1 9.06 -25.05 -5.28
N ALA A 2 9.35 -24.01 -6.06
CA ALA A 2 9.23 -22.63 -5.59
C ALA A 2 7.76 -22.30 -5.32
N LEU A 3 7.46 -21.65 -4.18
CA LEU A 3 6.12 -21.21 -3.81
C LEU A 3 5.67 -20.11 -4.78
N THR A 4 4.59 -20.34 -5.52
CA THR A 4 4.09 -19.42 -6.56
C THR A 4 2.60 -19.63 -6.81
N PHE A 5 1.98 -18.71 -7.56
CA PHE A 5 0.57 -18.76 -7.95
C PHE A 5 0.43 -19.01 -9.46
N ARG A 6 -0.79 -19.25 -9.93
CA ARG A 6 -1.13 -19.43 -11.36
C ARG A 6 -1.42 -18.09 -12.04
N GLY A 7 -1.23 -18.00 -13.37
CA GLY A 7 -1.32 -16.72 -14.09
C GLY A 7 -0.18 -15.78 -13.73
N GLY A 8 -0.39 -14.47 -13.81
CA GLY A 8 0.61 -13.45 -13.58
C GLY A 8 1.63 -13.30 -14.71
N VAL A 9 2.51 -12.34 -14.57
CA VAL A 9 3.55 -12.02 -15.57
C VAL A 9 4.90 -11.81 -14.91
N TYR A 10 5.98 -12.00 -15.67
CA TYR A 10 7.32 -11.60 -15.27
C TYR A 10 7.60 -10.23 -15.87
N VAL A 11 7.77 -9.23 -15.00
CA VAL A 11 8.04 -7.86 -15.39
C VAL A 11 9.51 -7.51 -15.20
N ASN A 12 10.01 -6.53 -15.97
CA ASN A 12 11.33 -5.96 -15.70
C ASN A 12 11.26 -5.21 -14.38
N GLU A 13 12.06 -5.60 -13.41
CA GLU A 13 11.97 -5.12 -12.03
C GLU A 13 12.31 -3.64 -11.89
N ASN A 14 13.33 -3.15 -12.63
CA ASN A 14 13.82 -1.76 -12.61
C ASN A 14 14.02 -1.20 -11.18
N LYS A 15 14.50 -2.02 -10.25
CA LYS A 15 14.68 -1.72 -8.82
C LYS A 15 15.93 -0.85 -8.58
N ASN A 16 15.98 0.37 -9.14
CA ASN A 16 17.17 1.22 -9.10
C ASN A 16 17.51 1.70 -7.67
N ALA A 17 16.50 1.90 -6.81
CA ALA A 17 16.66 2.29 -5.41
C ALA A 17 17.00 1.12 -4.46
N ARG A 18 17.17 -0.11 -4.96
CA ARG A 18 17.39 -1.30 -4.12
C ARG A 18 18.54 -1.18 -3.12
N LYS A 19 19.63 -0.50 -3.50
CA LYS A 19 20.81 -0.28 -2.65
C LYS A 19 20.79 1.07 -1.92
N SER A 20 19.83 1.94 -2.20
CA SER A 20 19.70 3.23 -1.54
C SER A 20 19.06 3.03 -0.16
N PRO A 21 19.68 3.49 0.94
CA PRO A 21 19.07 3.39 2.27
C PRO A 21 17.80 4.25 2.35
N ILE A 22 17.04 4.06 3.43
CA ILE A 22 15.93 4.95 3.77
C ILE A 22 16.51 6.25 4.31
N GLU A 23 16.34 7.34 3.55
CA GLU A 23 16.79 8.68 3.93
C GLU A 23 15.62 9.47 4.52
N PRO A 24 15.80 10.20 5.64
CA PRO A 24 14.76 11.10 6.13
C PRO A 24 14.58 12.27 5.16
N PHE A 25 13.34 12.56 4.79
CA PHE A 25 13.02 13.74 4.00
C PHE A 25 12.90 14.95 4.92
N PRO A 26 13.55 16.09 4.63
CA PRO A 26 13.43 17.29 5.45
C PRO A 26 11.98 17.81 5.41
N PRO A 27 11.34 18.04 6.58
CA PRO A 27 9.95 18.50 6.60
C PRO A 27 9.81 19.85 5.88
N PRO A 28 8.83 20.04 4.99
CA PRO A 28 8.61 21.30 4.29
C PRO A 28 7.97 22.34 5.22
N LYS A 29 7.91 23.60 4.76
CA LYS A 29 7.27 24.69 5.48
C LYS A 29 5.76 24.45 5.70
N ILE A 30 5.10 23.90 4.70
CA ILE A 30 3.65 23.66 4.70
C ILE A 30 3.36 22.17 4.59
N ILE A 31 2.52 21.68 5.48
CA ILE A 31 1.98 20.32 5.49
C ILE A 31 0.48 20.40 5.23
N LYS A 32 -0.04 19.64 4.27
CA LYS A 32 -1.46 19.55 3.93
C LYS A 32 -1.98 18.14 4.21
N LEU A 33 -2.82 17.96 5.20
CA LEU A 33 -3.35 16.67 5.63
C LEU A 33 -4.82 16.53 5.23
N PRO A 34 -5.13 15.82 4.13
CA PRO A 34 -6.51 15.54 3.75
C PRO A 34 -7.23 14.75 4.85
N LEU A 35 -8.48 15.08 5.11
CA LEU A 35 -9.33 14.37 6.09
C LEU A 35 -9.77 12.99 5.58
N LEU A 36 -9.77 12.79 4.26
CA LEU A 36 -10.05 11.51 3.62
C LEU A 36 -8.77 10.91 3.04
N GLN A 37 -8.12 10.03 3.81
CA GLN A 37 -6.95 9.27 3.41
C GLN A 37 -7.19 7.74 3.46
N HIS A 38 -8.44 7.30 3.54
CA HIS A 38 -8.86 5.91 3.76
C HIS A 38 -10.26 5.69 3.21
N VAL A 39 -10.69 4.43 3.12
CA VAL A 39 -12.08 4.10 2.79
C VAL A 39 -13.02 4.55 3.90
N GLY A 40 -14.29 4.80 3.57
CA GLY A 40 -15.31 5.24 4.51
C GLY A 40 -15.44 6.76 4.58
N ARG A 41 -15.82 7.29 5.74
CA ARG A 41 -16.08 8.72 5.94
C ARG A 41 -14.79 9.48 6.25
N PRO A 42 -14.67 10.77 5.84
CA PRO A 42 -13.58 11.63 6.26
C PRO A 42 -13.48 11.69 7.79
N ALA A 43 -12.24 11.84 8.30
CA ALA A 43 -12.04 12.10 9.73
C ALA A 43 -12.55 13.50 10.10
N ALA A 44 -13.06 13.66 11.34
CA ALA A 44 -13.58 14.93 11.83
C ALA A 44 -12.45 15.74 12.50
N PRO A 45 -12.18 17.00 12.10
CA PRO A 45 -11.17 17.85 12.77
C PRO A 45 -11.47 18.04 14.26
N VAL A 46 -10.41 17.93 15.10
CA VAL A 46 -10.48 18.18 16.54
C VAL A 46 -9.61 19.36 16.96
N VAL A 47 -9.08 20.09 15.99
CA VAL A 47 -8.29 21.32 16.17
C VAL A 47 -8.95 22.48 15.43
N GLN A 48 -8.52 23.71 15.75
CA GLN A 48 -8.99 24.95 15.13
C GLN A 48 -7.82 25.72 14.51
N VAL A 49 -8.10 26.59 13.56
CA VAL A 49 -7.12 27.52 13.00
C VAL A 49 -6.51 28.36 14.12
N GLY A 50 -5.20 28.50 14.09
CA GLY A 50 -4.41 29.17 15.14
C GLY A 50 -3.95 28.26 16.27
N ASN A 51 -4.44 27.01 16.39
CA ASN A 51 -3.94 26.09 17.41
C ASN A 51 -2.49 25.70 17.11
N ALA A 52 -1.65 25.70 18.16
CA ALA A 52 -0.36 25.06 18.13
C ALA A 52 -0.53 23.54 18.24
N VAL A 53 0.20 22.77 17.44
CA VAL A 53 0.16 21.31 17.41
C VAL A 53 1.57 20.74 17.52
N GLY A 54 1.69 19.62 18.24
CA GLY A 54 2.93 18.84 18.29
C GLY A 54 2.89 17.69 17.28
N LYS A 55 4.07 17.21 16.87
CA LYS A 55 4.21 16.01 16.04
C LYS A 55 3.63 14.79 16.75
N GLY A 56 2.82 14.02 16.07
CA GLY A 56 2.10 12.87 16.62
C GLY A 56 0.80 13.25 17.36
N GLN A 57 0.42 14.53 17.45
CA GLN A 57 -0.85 14.94 18.00
C GLN A 57 -2.01 14.52 17.09
N MET A 58 -3.07 13.96 17.65
CA MET A 58 -4.32 13.74 16.93
C MET A 58 -4.92 15.10 16.54
N ILE A 59 -5.14 15.32 15.25
CA ILE A 59 -5.74 16.55 14.68
C ILE A 59 -7.10 16.31 14.05
N ALA A 60 -7.41 15.05 13.71
CA ALA A 60 -8.74 14.65 13.28
C ALA A 60 -9.07 13.26 13.83
N ALA A 61 -10.29 13.13 14.38
CA ALA A 61 -10.79 11.89 14.98
C ALA A 61 -11.50 11.02 13.93
N ALA A 62 -11.49 9.70 14.15
CA ALA A 62 -12.29 8.77 13.37
C ALA A 62 -13.78 8.97 13.64
N ASP A 63 -14.57 9.24 12.61
CA ASP A 63 -16.01 9.53 12.68
C ASP A 63 -16.90 8.28 12.49
N SER A 64 -16.31 7.15 12.13
CA SER A 64 -17.02 5.89 11.88
C SER A 64 -16.08 4.69 12.05
N GLU A 65 -16.65 3.47 12.00
CA GLU A 65 -15.86 2.22 12.05
C GLU A 65 -14.86 2.08 10.89
N LEU A 66 -15.11 2.73 9.75
CA LEU A 66 -14.20 2.74 8.60
C LEU A 66 -13.52 4.11 8.43
N SER A 67 -13.35 4.86 9.51
CA SER A 67 -12.59 6.10 9.51
C SER A 67 -11.26 5.92 10.23
N CYS A 68 -10.23 6.68 9.87
CA CYS A 68 -8.89 6.57 10.41
C CYS A 68 -8.47 7.89 11.06
N ILE A 69 -7.93 7.82 12.26
CA ILE A 69 -7.38 8.99 12.97
C ILE A 69 -6.24 9.60 12.16
N ILE A 70 -6.19 10.93 12.12
CA ILE A 70 -5.13 11.69 11.47
C ILE A 70 -4.33 12.44 12.52
N HIS A 71 -3.01 12.34 12.42
CA HIS A 71 -2.06 12.97 13.33
C HIS A 71 -1.23 14.03 12.60
N SER A 72 -0.81 15.05 13.31
CA SER A 72 0.16 15.99 12.78
C SER A 72 1.50 15.31 12.52
N SER A 73 2.03 15.48 11.34
CA SER A 73 3.34 14.94 10.94
C SER A 73 4.51 15.83 11.32
N VAL A 74 4.26 17.04 11.77
CA VAL A 74 5.23 18.05 12.23
C VAL A 74 4.71 18.76 13.45
N SER A 75 5.56 19.53 14.15
CA SER A 75 5.11 20.57 15.08
C SER A 75 4.86 21.89 14.32
N GLY A 76 3.95 22.72 14.80
CA GLY A 76 3.64 23.99 14.14
C GLY A 76 2.29 24.55 14.52
N ILE A 77 1.73 25.38 13.64
CA ILE A 77 0.44 26.05 13.84
C ILE A 77 -0.52 25.65 12.73
N VAL A 78 -1.76 25.35 13.12
CA VAL A 78 -2.85 25.10 12.15
C VAL A 78 -3.16 26.42 11.43
N ALA A 79 -2.77 26.51 10.17
CA ALA A 79 -2.92 27.71 9.35
C ALA A 79 -4.29 27.80 8.69
N ASP A 80 -4.88 26.65 8.30
CA ASP A 80 -6.17 26.59 7.61
C ASP A 80 -6.86 25.23 7.80
N ILE A 81 -8.19 25.24 7.78
CA ILE A 81 -9.04 24.05 7.72
C ILE A 81 -10.12 24.30 6.70
N SER A 82 -9.88 23.90 5.46
CA SER A 82 -10.81 24.10 4.36
C SER A 82 -10.73 22.96 3.35
N ASN A 83 -11.76 22.83 2.51
CA ASN A 83 -11.79 21.84 1.42
C ASN A 83 -11.43 20.42 1.84
N GLY A 84 -11.81 20.01 3.06
CA GLY A 84 -11.50 18.68 3.57
C GLY A 84 -10.02 18.44 3.89
N THR A 85 -9.26 19.51 4.16
CA THR A 85 -7.81 19.44 4.43
C THR A 85 -7.45 20.33 5.62
N ILE A 86 -6.58 19.82 6.51
CA ILE A 86 -5.92 20.62 7.56
C ILE A 86 -4.55 21.00 7.05
N THR A 87 -4.27 22.30 7.02
CA THR A 87 -2.96 22.88 6.64
C THR A 87 -2.22 23.31 7.90
N ILE A 88 -0.97 22.87 8.03
CA ILE A 88 -0.10 23.18 9.16
C ILE A 88 1.13 23.92 8.65
N GLU A 89 1.44 25.07 9.23
CA GLU A 89 2.72 25.76 9.04
C GLU A 89 3.72 25.19 10.03
N ASN A 90 4.78 24.55 9.50
CA ASN A 90 5.81 23.89 10.30
C ASN A 90 6.70 24.95 11.00
N ASP A 91 6.90 24.80 12.28
CA ASP A 91 7.77 25.65 13.11
C ASP A 91 9.24 25.17 13.16
N TYR A 92 9.52 24.02 12.54
CA TYR A 92 10.84 23.35 12.51
C TYR A 92 11.43 22.99 13.88
N ASN A 93 10.63 23.04 14.96
CA ASN A 93 11.09 22.66 16.31
C ASN A 93 11.03 21.14 16.54
N ASP A 94 10.32 20.39 15.68
CA ASP A 94 10.09 18.94 15.78
C ASP A 94 9.60 18.47 17.16
N MET A 95 8.82 19.33 17.83
CA MET A 95 8.29 19.10 19.18
C MET A 95 7.29 17.96 19.17
N LEU A 96 7.58 16.90 19.90
CA LEU A 96 6.64 15.79 20.08
C LEU A 96 5.46 16.22 20.98
N HIS A 97 4.26 15.78 20.58
CA HIS A 97 3.10 15.96 21.47
C HIS A 97 3.25 15.07 22.73
N PRO A 98 2.80 15.50 23.92
CA PRO A 98 2.92 14.72 25.15
C PRO A 98 2.26 13.34 25.14
N SER A 99 1.35 13.06 24.21
CA SER A 99 0.75 11.72 24.00
C SER A 99 1.71 10.72 23.34
N VAL A 100 2.78 11.18 22.70
CA VAL A 100 3.79 10.31 22.08
C VAL A 100 4.67 9.75 23.19
N ARG A 101 4.31 8.57 23.68
CA ARG A 101 5.02 7.86 24.77
C ARG A 101 5.06 6.37 24.48
N PRO A 102 6.19 5.70 24.74
CA PRO A 102 6.28 4.25 24.66
C PRO A 102 5.19 3.56 25.49
N PHE A 103 4.74 2.41 25.00
CA PHE A 103 3.84 1.58 25.77
C PHE A 103 4.62 0.84 26.88
N GLU A 104 4.30 1.09 28.13
CA GLU A 104 5.11 0.66 29.28
C GLU A 104 4.83 -0.77 29.74
N ARG A 105 3.62 -1.30 29.46
CA ARG A 105 3.23 -2.65 29.88
C ARG A 105 3.76 -3.73 28.93
N LYS A 106 3.93 -4.94 29.46
CA LYS A 106 4.31 -6.07 28.61
C LYS A 106 3.15 -6.46 27.70
N ILE A 107 3.44 -6.71 26.43
CA ILE A 107 2.45 -7.15 25.43
C ILE A 107 1.73 -8.44 25.86
N THR A 108 2.43 -9.34 26.58
CA THR A 108 1.85 -10.58 27.11
C THR A 108 0.74 -10.35 28.13
N GLU A 109 0.77 -9.22 28.82
CA GLU A 109 -0.19 -8.83 29.88
C GLU A 109 -1.31 -7.92 29.33
N THR A 110 -1.25 -7.54 28.06
CA THR A 110 -2.20 -6.64 27.41
C THR A 110 -3.31 -7.47 26.76
N SER A 111 -4.57 -7.02 26.87
CA SER A 111 -5.70 -7.68 26.25
C SER A 111 -5.74 -7.45 24.73
N THR A 112 -6.44 -8.32 24.00
CA THR A 112 -6.67 -8.16 22.56
C THR A 112 -7.32 -6.82 22.23
N ASP A 113 -8.38 -6.45 22.93
CA ASP A 113 -9.14 -5.21 22.68
C ASP A 113 -8.27 -3.99 22.89
N GLU A 114 -7.43 -3.99 23.93
CA GLU A 114 -6.50 -2.90 24.19
C GLU A 114 -5.42 -2.78 23.10
N ILE A 115 -4.88 -3.89 22.61
CA ILE A 115 -3.91 -3.88 21.50
C ILE A 115 -4.57 -3.29 20.24
N ILE A 116 -5.80 -3.70 19.93
CA ILE A 116 -6.54 -3.20 18.76
C ILE A 116 -6.87 -1.71 18.93
N ASP A 117 -7.23 -1.27 20.13
CA ASP A 117 -7.49 0.16 20.37
C ASP A 117 -6.21 1.01 20.21
N ILE A 118 -5.06 0.52 20.68
CA ILE A 118 -3.77 1.20 20.44
C ILE A 118 -3.46 1.28 18.94
N ILE A 119 -3.72 0.22 18.16
CA ILE A 119 -3.56 0.23 16.71
C ILE A 119 -4.53 1.22 16.05
N ARG A 120 -5.76 1.33 16.56
CA ARG A 120 -6.73 2.34 16.14
C ARG A 120 -6.21 3.74 16.41
N GLN A 121 -5.71 3.99 17.63
CA GLN A 121 -5.11 5.27 18.04
C GLN A 121 -3.89 5.64 17.20
N ALA A 122 -3.13 4.65 16.71
CA ALA A 122 -2.01 4.89 15.81
C ALA A 122 -2.42 5.41 14.42
N GLY A 123 -3.69 5.28 14.04
CA GLY A 123 -4.19 5.73 12.74
C GLY A 123 -3.55 5.01 11.56
N ILE A 124 -3.15 3.75 11.71
CA ILE A 124 -2.51 2.96 10.65
C ILE A 124 -3.55 2.55 9.60
N ALA A 125 -3.24 2.76 8.35
CA ALA A 125 -4.05 2.34 7.22
C ALA A 125 -3.21 1.56 6.20
N GLU A 126 -3.77 0.49 5.67
CA GLU A 126 -3.11 -0.43 4.75
C GLU A 126 -3.74 -0.36 3.36
N CYS A 127 -2.92 -0.34 2.33
CA CYS A 127 -3.36 -0.32 0.95
C CYS A 127 -3.16 -1.70 0.32
N GLU A 128 -4.24 -2.29 -0.20
CA GLU A 128 -4.16 -3.56 -0.92
C GLU A 128 -3.66 -3.38 -2.36
N SER A 129 -3.92 -2.21 -2.94
CA SER A 129 -3.38 -1.80 -4.24
C SER A 129 -3.25 -0.29 -4.32
N SER A 130 -2.36 0.22 -5.17
CA SER A 130 -2.16 1.66 -5.36
C SER A 130 -3.39 2.40 -5.92
N ARG A 131 -4.41 1.67 -6.37
CA ARG A 131 -5.65 2.22 -6.93
C ARG A 131 -6.78 2.38 -5.94
N SER A 132 -6.70 1.71 -4.80
CA SER A 132 -7.72 1.80 -3.75
C SER A 132 -7.29 2.75 -2.64
N LEU A 133 -8.25 3.40 -1.99
CA LEU A 133 -7.98 4.07 -0.73
C LEU A 133 -7.57 3.03 0.32
N PRO A 134 -6.63 3.37 1.20
CA PRO A 134 -6.22 2.49 2.29
C PRO A 134 -7.39 2.09 3.18
N TYR A 135 -7.32 0.88 3.71
CA TYR A 135 -8.28 0.37 4.68
C TYR A 135 -7.73 0.57 6.10
N PRO A 136 -8.54 1.07 7.06
CA PRO A 136 -8.11 1.19 8.46
C PRO A 136 -7.71 -0.18 9.02
N LEU A 137 -6.45 -0.32 9.44
CA LEU A 137 -5.91 -1.62 9.85
C LEU A 137 -6.67 -2.20 11.06
N TYR A 138 -7.05 -1.35 12.03
CA TYR A 138 -7.77 -1.81 13.21
C TYR A 138 -9.09 -2.51 12.86
N ALA A 139 -9.83 -2.01 11.86
CA ALA A 139 -11.09 -2.60 11.43
C ALA A 139 -10.88 -3.99 10.80
N LYS A 140 -9.82 -4.14 9.99
CA LYS A 140 -9.39 -5.44 9.45
C LYS A 140 -9.05 -6.43 10.56
N LEU A 141 -8.29 -5.98 11.57
CA LEU A 141 -7.88 -6.83 12.70
C LEU A 141 -9.07 -7.19 13.60
N GLN A 142 -9.93 -6.23 13.93
CA GLN A 142 -11.13 -6.47 14.73
C GLN A 142 -12.05 -7.50 14.07
N ALA A 143 -12.24 -7.40 12.75
CA ALA A 143 -12.98 -8.40 11.98
C ALA A 143 -12.31 -9.78 12.01
N ALA A 144 -10.98 -9.86 12.20
CA ALA A 144 -10.18 -11.07 12.18
C ALA A 144 -10.12 -11.81 13.53
N VAL A 145 -10.30 -11.09 14.66
CA VAL A 145 -10.22 -11.67 16.01
C VAL A 145 -11.17 -12.87 16.16
N GLY A 146 -10.64 -14.00 16.61
CA GLY A 146 -11.38 -15.23 16.84
C GLY A 146 -11.83 -15.97 15.57
N LYS A 147 -11.64 -15.37 14.37
CA LYS A 147 -12.09 -15.96 13.10
C LYS A 147 -10.95 -16.54 12.28
N VAL A 148 -9.74 -15.99 12.37
CA VAL A 148 -8.58 -16.42 11.57
C VAL A 148 -7.77 -17.50 12.30
N GLY A 149 -7.13 -18.35 11.52
CA GLY A 149 -6.22 -19.39 12.03
C GLY A 149 -4.78 -19.21 11.53
N THR A 150 -4.59 -18.32 10.55
CA THR A 150 -3.30 -18.11 9.91
C THR A 150 -3.07 -16.60 9.68
N LEU A 151 -1.94 -16.11 10.19
CA LEU A 151 -1.45 -14.76 9.89
C LEU A 151 -0.30 -14.86 8.89
N ILE A 152 -0.42 -14.12 7.79
CA ILE A 152 0.62 -13.94 6.77
C ILE A 152 1.06 -12.49 6.81
N ILE A 153 2.35 -12.24 6.97
CA ILE A 153 2.94 -10.92 6.84
C ILE A 153 3.51 -10.80 5.44
N ASN A 154 2.98 -9.84 4.69
CA ASN A 154 3.32 -9.63 3.30
C ASN A 154 4.54 -8.73 3.16
N GLY A 155 5.71 -9.34 2.94
CA GLY A 155 6.97 -8.67 2.59
C GLY A 155 7.28 -8.74 1.09
N THR A 156 6.28 -9.10 0.25
CA THR A 156 6.45 -9.08 -1.21
C THR A 156 6.27 -7.67 -1.75
N GLU A 157 7.02 -7.36 -2.80
CA GLU A 157 7.01 -6.05 -3.45
C GLU A 157 7.20 -6.26 -4.96
N SER A 158 6.15 -6.83 -5.59
CA SER A 158 6.19 -7.33 -6.97
C SER A 158 6.05 -6.23 -8.04
N GLU A 159 5.66 -5.02 -7.65
CA GLU A 159 5.59 -3.87 -8.57
C GLU A 159 7.01 -3.45 -9.03
N PRO A 160 7.20 -3.12 -10.31
CA PRO A 160 8.43 -2.53 -10.79
C PRO A 160 8.80 -1.23 -10.07
N TYR A 161 10.09 -0.92 -10.01
CA TYR A 161 10.70 0.27 -9.39
C TYR A 161 10.65 0.32 -7.86
N MET A 162 9.61 -0.21 -7.21
CA MET A 162 9.41 -0.10 -5.76
C MET A 162 10.46 -0.88 -4.96
N CYS A 163 11.02 -0.24 -3.93
CA CYS A 163 12.05 -0.80 -3.05
C CYS A 163 11.83 -0.48 -1.56
N SER A 164 10.78 0.25 -1.21
CA SER A 164 10.49 0.72 0.16
C SER A 164 10.35 -0.42 1.15
N VAL A 165 9.57 -1.45 0.80
CA VAL A 165 9.35 -2.66 1.63
C VAL A 165 10.63 -3.47 1.78
N HIS A 166 11.41 -3.64 0.70
CA HIS A 166 12.69 -4.31 0.74
C HIS A 166 13.66 -3.62 1.70
N ARG A 167 13.79 -2.30 1.59
CA ARG A 167 14.68 -1.51 2.46
C ARG A 167 14.21 -1.54 3.91
N LEU A 168 12.91 -1.42 4.17
CA LEU A 168 12.36 -1.54 5.51
C LEU A 168 12.74 -2.86 6.18
N MET A 169 12.60 -3.98 5.47
CA MET A 169 12.98 -5.30 6.00
C MET A 169 14.47 -5.41 6.30
N LEU A 170 15.34 -4.76 5.52
CA LEU A 170 16.79 -4.75 5.74
C LEU A 170 17.21 -3.85 6.89
N GLU A 171 16.59 -2.67 7.03
CA GLU A 171 17.05 -1.64 7.96
C GLU A 171 16.32 -1.67 9.31
N GLN A 172 15.09 -2.21 9.35
CA GLN A 172 14.26 -2.28 10.54
C GLN A 172 13.68 -3.68 10.80
N PRO A 173 14.49 -4.77 10.72
CA PRO A 173 13.99 -6.13 10.88
C PRO A 173 13.37 -6.37 12.26
N ASP A 174 13.90 -5.75 13.32
CA ASP A 174 13.37 -5.90 14.68
C ASP A 174 11.95 -5.30 14.81
N TYR A 175 11.65 -4.21 14.11
CA TYR A 175 10.30 -3.65 14.07
C TYR A 175 9.32 -4.61 13.41
N VAL A 176 9.73 -5.25 12.32
CA VAL A 176 8.92 -6.27 11.63
C VAL A 176 8.67 -7.47 12.55
N ILE A 177 9.70 -8.00 13.19
CA ILE A 177 9.58 -9.17 14.07
C ILE A 177 8.76 -8.88 15.32
N ASN A 178 8.96 -7.72 15.96
CA ASN A 178 8.22 -7.36 17.17
C ASN A 178 6.77 -6.96 16.85
N GLY A 179 6.51 -6.24 15.75
CA GLY A 179 5.16 -5.98 15.28
C GLY A 179 4.40 -7.27 14.95
N ALA A 180 5.07 -8.26 14.35
CA ALA A 180 4.50 -9.59 14.13
C ALA A 180 4.09 -10.29 15.43
N LYS A 181 4.89 -10.19 16.50
CA LYS A 181 4.55 -10.76 17.82
C LYS A 181 3.35 -10.04 18.44
N ILE A 182 3.24 -8.71 18.27
CA ILE A 182 2.07 -7.93 18.74
C ILE A 182 0.81 -8.42 18.01
N LEU A 183 0.87 -8.58 16.68
CA LEU A 183 -0.26 -9.08 15.90
C LEU A 183 -0.65 -10.51 16.27
N LEU A 184 0.32 -11.39 16.53
CA LEU A 184 0.05 -12.75 17.01
C LEU A 184 -0.74 -12.71 18.33
N LYS A 185 -0.36 -11.84 19.26
CA LYS A 185 -1.08 -11.64 20.52
C LYS A 185 -2.48 -11.07 20.28
N ALA A 186 -2.61 -10.04 19.44
CA ALA A 186 -3.89 -9.40 19.10
C ALA A 186 -4.89 -10.40 18.49
N LEU A 187 -4.44 -11.32 17.65
CA LEU A 187 -5.27 -12.30 16.96
C LEU A 187 -5.41 -13.65 17.72
N GLY A 188 -4.73 -13.81 18.85
CA GLY A 188 -4.73 -15.08 19.60
C GLY A 188 -4.03 -16.23 18.87
N LEU A 189 -3.09 -15.93 17.97
CA LEU A 189 -2.41 -16.91 17.13
C LEU A 189 -1.05 -17.31 17.70
N LYS A 190 -0.64 -18.55 17.41
CA LYS A 190 0.65 -19.10 17.90
C LYS A 190 1.79 -18.92 16.92
N LYS A 191 1.52 -18.75 15.63
CA LYS A 191 2.54 -18.65 14.58
C LYS A 191 2.08 -17.75 13.44
N CYS A 192 3.03 -17.11 12.76
CA CYS A 192 2.82 -16.43 11.50
C CYS A 192 3.93 -16.75 10.48
N THR A 193 3.63 -16.45 9.22
CA THR A 193 4.59 -16.56 8.12
C THR A 193 4.87 -15.18 7.56
N ILE A 194 6.14 -14.79 7.45
CA ILE A 194 6.56 -13.62 6.67
C ILE A 194 6.96 -14.12 5.28
N ALA A 195 6.28 -13.63 4.25
CA ALA A 195 6.56 -13.99 2.86
C ALA A 195 7.44 -12.94 2.20
N VAL A 196 8.54 -13.36 1.58
CA VAL A 196 9.51 -12.49 0.89
C VAL A 196 9.84 -13.11 -0.45
N GLU A 197 10.00 -12.29 -1.50
CA GLU A 197 10.32 -12.79 -2.84
C GLU A 197 11.78 -13.26 -2.94
N ASP A 198 12.03 -14.22 -3.85
CA ASP A 198 13.35 -14.85 -4.06
C ASP A 198 14.41 -13.91 -4.67
N ASN A 199 14.01 -12.73 -5.16
CA ASN A 199 14.94 -11.66 -5.55
C ASN A 199 15.46 -10.82 -4.37
N LYS A 200 15.02 -11.09 -3.11
CA LYS A 200 15.36 -10.37 -1.87
C LYS A 200 15.93 -11.30 -0.80
N LEU A 201 16.86 -12.20 -1.19
CA LEU A 201 17.47 -13.17 -0.26
C LEU A 201 18.25 -12.51 0.88
N ASP A 202 18.76 -11.30 0.67
CA ASP A 202 19.37 -10.46 1.69
C ASP A 202 18.37 -10.16 2.82
N ALA A 203 17.15 -9.72 2.50
CA ALA A 203 16.09 -9.48 3.48
C ALA A 203 15.64 -10.79 4.17
N VAL A 204 15.54 -11.90 3.42
CA VAL A 204 15.23 -13.22 3.99
C VAL A 204 16.25 -13.60 5.07
N ASN A 205 17.55 -13.41 4.81
CA ASN A 205 18.62 -13.72 5.75
C ASN A 205 18.59 -12.83 7.01
N VAL A 206 18.33 -11.53 6.82
CA VAL A 206 18.24 -10.57 7.92
C VAL A 206 17.04 -10.88 8.82
N LEU A 207 15.86 -11.10 8.23
CA LEU A 207 14.64 -11.46 8.97
C LEU A 207 14.77 -12.80 9.68
N ASN A 208 15.37 -13.83 9.07
CA ASN A 208 15.64 -15.10 9.72
C ASN A 208 16.58 -14.92 10.92
N THR A 209 17.58 -14.04 10.81
CA THR A 209 18.49 -13.73 11.91
C THR A 209 17.77 -13.06 13.06
N ALA A 210 16.93 -12.06 12.78
CA ALA A 210 16.12 -11.37 13.78
C ALA A 210 15.08 -12.32 14.43
N ALA A 211 14.52 -13.25 13.66
CA ALA A 211 13.55 -14.23 14.13
C ALA A 211 14.16 -15.42 14.91
N LYS A 212 15.49 -15.63 14.89
CA LYS A 212 16.15 -16.83 15.48
C LYS A 212 15.72 -17.16 16.93
N LYS A 213 15.45 -16.14 17.73
CA LYS A 213 15.02 -16.30 19.12
C LYS A 213 13.50 -16.56 19.26
N SER A 214 12.77 -16.51 18.16
CA SER A 214 11.30 -16.65 18.15
C SER A 214 10.91 -17.88 17.33
N LYS A 215 10.36 -18.90 18.00
CA LYS A 215 9.74 -20.06 17.32
C LYS A 215 8.36 -19.76 16.74
N LEU A 216 7.91 -18.51 16.84
CA LEU A 216 6.56 -18.07 16.45
C LEU A 216 6.50 -17.58 14.99
N ILE A 217 7.63 -17.23 14.40
CA ILE A 217 7.73 -16.56 13.10
C ILE A 217 8.56 -17.41 12.15
N GLU A 218 7.98 -17.74 11.01
CA GLU A 218 8.64 -18.44 9.91
C GLU A 218 8.79 -17.48 8.71
N VAL A 219 9.99 -17.37 8.14
CA VAL A 219 10.21 -16.60 6.91
C VAL A 219 10.21 -17.56 5.73
N LYS A 220 9.30 -17.36 4.78
CA LYS A 220 9.18 -18.16 3.57
C LYS A 220 9.52 -17.35 2.33
N THR A 221 10.27 -18.00 1.44
CA THR A 221 10.59 -17.42 0.14
C THR A 221 9.54 -17.81 -0.88
N VAL A 222 8.97 -16.81 -1.56
CA VAL A 222 8.04 -16.97 -2.69
C VAL A 222 8.71 -16.51 -3.98
N ARG A 223 8.23 -16.99 -5.13
CA ARG A 223 8.81 -16.65 -6.42
C ARG A 223 8.52 -15.20 -6.80
N THR A 224 9.53 -14.48 -7.29
CA THR A 224 9.37 -13.16 -7.87
C THR A 224 8.54 -13.25 -9.12
N LYS A 225 7.30 -12.76 -9.06
CA LYS A 225 6.32 -12.77 -10.12
C LYS A 225 5.22 -11.76 -9.83
N TYR A 226 4.78 -11.02 -10.80
CA TYR A 226 3.70 -10.04 -10.62
C TYR A 226 2.32 -10.68 -10.91
N PRO A 227 1.29 -10.45 -10.08
CA PRO A 227 1.20 -9.68 -8.83
C PRO A 227 1.30 -10.55 -7.55
N GLN A 228 2.50 -10.98 -7.15
CA GLN A 228 2.71 -11.80 -5.94
C GLN A 228 2.23 -11.09 -4.65
N SER A 229 2.21 -9.75 -4.64
CA SER A 229 1.77 -8.94 -3.48
C SER A 229 0.25 -8.97 -3.26
N ASP A 230 -0.53 -9.41 -4.25
CA ASP A 230 -1.98 -9.59 -4.08
C ASP A 230 -2.28 -10.66 -3.02
N GLU A 231 -3.23 -10.37 -2.12
CA GLU A 231 -3.57 -11.23 -0.98
C GLU A 231 -3.93 -12.66 -1.40
N ARG A 232 -4.76 -12.82 -2.45
CA ARG A 232 -5.18 -14.15 -2.94
C ARG A 232 -4.05 -14.91 -3.60
N CYS A 233 -3.23 -14.20 -4.39
CA CYS A 233 -2.04 -14.76 -5.01
C CYS A 233 -1.05 -15.25 -3.97
N LEU A 234 -0.85 -14.47 -2.90
CA LEU A 234 0.07 -14.80 -1.82
C LEU A 234 -0.42 -15.98 -1.00
N ILE A 235 -1.70 -16.02 -0.61
CA ILE A 235 -2.30 -17.15 0.11
C ILE A 235 -2.15 -18.42 -0.74
N TYR A 236 -2.47 -18.36 -2.04
CA TYR A 236 -2.33 -19.51 -2.92
C TYR A 236 -0.87 -19.98 -3.03
N ALA A 237 0.08 -19.06 -3.19
CA ALA A 237 1.50 -19.40 -3.27
C ALA A 237 2.00 -20.15 -2.02
N LEU A 238 1.57 -19.69 -0.83
CA LEU A 238 2.02 -20.25 0.46
C LEU A 238 1.32 -21.55 0.84
N THR A 239 0.07 -21.72 0.44
CA THR A 239 -0.80 -22.78 0.98
C THR A 239 -1.41 -23.73 -0.07
N GLY A 240 -1.37 -23.35 -1.34
CA GLY A 240 -2.06 -24.02 -2.43
C GLY A 240 -3.59 -23.86 -2.42
N LYS A 241 -4.15 -23.14 -1.42
CA LYS A 241 -5.60 -22.93 -1.30
C LYS A 241 -6.04 -21.72 -2.11
N GLN A 242 -7.10 -21.89 -2.85
CA GLN A 242 -7.75 -20.82 -3.61
C GLN A 242 -8.88 -20.21 -2.78
N ILE A 243 -8.84 -18.88 -2.61
CA ILE A 243 -9.95 -18.13 -2.02
C ILE A 243 -10.93 -17.79 -3.15
N PRO A 244 -12.24 -18.10 -3.01
CA PRO A 244 -13.25 -17.68 -3.97
C PRO A 244 -13.26 -16.17 -4.16
N LEU A 245 -13.56 -15.71 -5.37
CA LEU A 245 -13.43 -14.31 -5.73
C LEU A 245 -14.48 -13.42 -5.05
N ASP A 246 -15.63 -13.97 -4.74
CA ASP A 246 -16.75 -13.32 -4.04
C ASP A 246 -16.62 -13.31 -2.50
N LYS A 247 -15.53 -13.89 -1.96
CA LYS A 247 -15.35 -14.06 -0.51
C LYS A 247 -14.06 -13.38 0.00
N PRO A 248 -14.09 -12.71 1.16
CA PRO A 248 -12.88 -12.20 1.80
C PRO A 248 -12.04 -13.34 2.39
N ALA A 249 -10.72 -13.16 2.43
CA ALA A 249 -9.77 -14.17 2.95
C ALA A 249 -10.05 -14.56 4.42
N ILE A 250 -10.64 -13.66 5.19
CA ILE A 250 -10.98 -13.85 6.60
C ILE A 250 -12.00 -14.98 6.81
N GLU A 251 -12.96 -15.18 5.89
CA GLU A 251 -13.91 -16.29 5.94
C GLU A 251 -13.21 -17.65 5.75
N TYR A 252 -12.05 -17.64 5.10
CA TYR A 252 -11.19 -18.81 4.89
C TYR A 252 -10.10 -18.94 5.94
N LYS A 253 -10.22 -18.18 7.04
CA LYS A 253 -9.34 -18.19 8.22
C LYS A 253 -7.94 -17.64 7.95
N TYR A 254 -7.78 -16.74 6.97
CA TYR A 254 -6.52 -16.03 6.69
C TYR A 254 -6.64 -14.56 7.02
N ALA A 255 -5.58 -14.02 7.64
CA ALA A 255 -5.32 -12.58 7.71
C ALA A 255 -3.97 -12.31 7.03
N VAL A 256 -3.94 -11.31 6.15
CA VAL A 256 -2.71 -10.85 5.50
C VAL A 256 -2.48 -9.40 5.89
N VAL A 257 -1.28 -9.06 6.38
CA VAL A 257 -0.91 -7.70 6.79
C VAL A 257 0.45 -7.37 6.20
N GLY A 258 0.59 -6.19 5.59
CA GLY A 258 1.83 -5.73 4.98
C GLY A 258 2.93 -5.43 6.00
N VAL A 259 4.17 -5.67 5.62
CA VAL A 259 5.36 -5.43 6.46
C VAL A 259 5.42 -3.98 6.96
N GLU A 260 5.01 -2.99 6.16
CA GLU A 260 5.01 -1.58 6.57
C GLU A 260 4.07 -1.35 7.76
N ALA A 261 2.84 -1.83 7.66
CA ALA A 261 1.85 -1.71 8.74
C ALA A 261 2.32 -2.45 10.01
N VAL A 262 2.97 -3.61 9.84
CA VAL A 262 3.57 -4.37 10.96
C VAL A 262 4.67 -3.56 11.65
N ALA A 263 5.53 -2.89 10.90
CA ALA A 263 6.58 -2.04 11.47
C ALA A 263 5.99 -0.79 12.15
N GLU A 264 4.94 -0.16 11.58
CA GLU A 264 4.23 0.96 12.20
C GLU A 264 3.57 0.55 13.53
N ILE A 265 2.98 -0.66 13.62
CA ILE A 265 2.47 -1.20 14.89
C ILE A 265 3.60 -1.24 15.92
N CYS A 266 4.74 -1.85 15.57
CA CYS A 266 5.86 -1.91 16.49
C CYS A 266 6.31 -0.50 16.95
N ARG A 267 6.37 0.45 16.02
CA ARG A 267 6.77 1.84 16.31
C ARG A 267 5.79 2.51 17.28
N MET A 268 4.48 2.29 17.12
CA MET A 268 3.48 2.79 18.06
C MET A 268 3.69 2.25 19.48
N PHE A 269 3.96 0.95 19.62
CA PHE A 269 4.20 0.36 20.94
C PHE A 269 5.57 0.71 21.54
N ALA A 270 6.61 0.80 20.72
CA ALA A 270 7.97 1.03 21.17
C ALA A 270 8.27 2.52 21.44
N GLU A 271 7.67 3.42 20.68
CA GLU A 271 7.97 4.85 20.70
C GLU A 271 6.73 5.71 21.01
N GLY A 272 5.53 5.15 20.96
CA GLY A 272 4.27 5.90 21.03
C GLY A 272 3.98 6.70 19.77
N MET A 273 4.76 6.50 18.71
CA MET A 273 4.65 7.29 17.47
C MET A 273 3.55 6.75 16.56
N PRO A 274 2.49 7.53 16.30
CA PRO A 274 1.44 7.14 15.37
C PRO A 274 1.92 7.22 13.90
N SER A 275 1.01 6.89 12.96
CA SER A 275 1.29 6.98 11.52
C SER A 275 1.35 8.44 11.07
N VAL A 276 2.56 9.01 11.04
CA VAL A 276 2.86 10.41 10.66
C VAL A 276 3.77 10.54 9.45
N ASP A 277 4.33 9.46 8.97
CA ASP A 277 5.21 9.43 7.81
C ASP A 277 5.01 8.16 6.97
N ARG A 278 5.53 8.16 5.74
CA ARG A 278 5.57 7.00 4.84
C ARG A 278 6.96 6.82 4.28
N ILE A 279 7.35 5.57 4.08
CA ILE A 279 8.54 5.24 3.29
C ILE A 279 8.10 5.08 1.85
N ILE A 280 8.61 5.94 0.97
CA ILE A 280 8.28 5.89 -0.45
C ILE A 280 9.55 5.68 -1.29
N THR A 281 9.42 4.95 -2.39
CA THR A 281 10.46 4.90 -3.42
C THR A 281 10.22 6.00 -4.45
N VAL A 282 11.22 6.84 -4.71
CA VAL A 282 11.22 7.81 -5.82
C VAL A 282 12.16 7.30 -6.89
N ASP A 283 11.61 7.03 -8.09
CA ASP A 283 12.36 6.45 -9.22
C ASP A 283 11.73 6.88 -10.56
N GLY A 284 12.21 6.35 -11.66
CA GLY A 284 11.67 6.59 -12.99
C GLY A 284 12.74 6.88 -14.03
N SER A 285 12.33 7.41 -15.18
CA SER A 285 13.23 7.69 -16.31
C SER A 285 13.66 9.17 -16.43
N CYS A 286 13.24 10.03 -15.51
CA CYS A 286 13.63 11.45 -15.52
C CYS A 286 15.06 11.71 -15.04
N GLY A 287 15.84 10.65 -14.75
CA GLY A 287 17.25 10.74 -14.43
C GLY A 287 17.55 11.30 -13.03
N ALA A 288 16.58 11.26 -12.12
CA ALA A 288 16.83 11.44 -10.70
C ALA A 288 17.68 10.29 -10.16
N LYS A 289 18.42 10.52 -9.07
CA LYS A 289 18.98 9.42 -8.29
C LYS A 289 17.82 8.72 -7.61
N ALA A 290 17.62 7.44 -7.92
CA ALA A 290 16.57 6.64 -7.27
C ALA A 290 16.82 6.58 -5.75
N ARG A 291 15.79 6.87 -4.93
CA ARG A 291 15.88 7.00 -3.47
C ARG A 291 14.72 6.28 -2.78
N ASN A 292 14.95 5.90 -1.54
CA ASN A 292 13.88 5.55 -0.61
C ASN A 292 13.83 6.63 0.46
N LEU A 293 12.72 7.31 0.58
CA LEU A 293 12.57 8.47 1.47
C LEU A 293 11.52 8.18 2.54
N ARG A 294 11.83 8.53 3.80
CA ARG A 294 10.84 8.62 4.87
C ARG A 294 10.27 10.03 4.86
N VAL A 295 9.06 10.17 4.36
CA VAL A 295 8.42 11.47 4.09
C VAL A 295 7.30 11.72 5.08
N PRO A 296 7.25 12.88 5.76
CA PRO A 296 6.11 13.29 6.57
C PRO A 296 4.81 13.27 5.74
N LEU A 297 3.72 12.74 6.30
CA LEU A 297 2.40 12.83 5.66
C LEU A 297 2.02 14.30 5.45
N GLY A 298 1.42 14.59 4.31
CA GLY A 298 1.05 15.95 3.95
C GLY A 298 2.11 16.75 3.19
N THR A 299 3.33 16.20 3.00
CA THR A 299 4.37 16.80 2.14
C THR A 299 3.89 16.82 0.70
N SER A 300 4.10 17.93 -0.03
CA SER A 300 3.71 18.02 -1.44
C SER A 300 4.60 17.15 -2.34
N ILE A 301 4.02 16.62 -3.40
CA ILE A 301 4.78 15.86 -4.41
C ILE A 301 5.80 16.76 -5.09
N SER A 302 5.49 18.05 -5.32
CA SER A 302 6.41 19.03 -5.89
C SER A 302 7.69 19.21 -5.04
N ASP A 303 7.57 19.26 -3.71
CA ASP A 303 8.73 19.34 -2.81
C ASP A 303 9.64 18.11 -2.93
N ILE A 304 9.03 16.92 -3.03
CA ILE A 304 9.79 15.68 -3.19
C ILE A 304 10.50 15.61 -4.53
N LEU A 305 9.82 16.00 -5.62
CA LEU A 305 10.43 16.02 -6.94
C LEU A 305 11.58 17.04 -7.04
N ALA A 306 11.42 18.20 -6.41
CA ALA A 306 12.47 19.21 -6.31
C ALA A 306 13.69 18.67 -5.53
N TYR A 307 13.46 18.03 -4.38
CA TYR A 307 14.52 17.41 -3.59
C TYR A 307 15.29 16.31 -4.33
N CYS A 308 14.60 15.56 -5.20
CA CYS A 308 15.21 14.49 -5.97
C CYS A 308 15.96 14.96 -7.23
N GLU A 309 15.98 16.26 -7.53
CA GLU A 309 16.75 16.88 -8.61
C GLU A 309 16.56 16.19 -9.96
N LEU A 310 15.35 16.22 -10.50
CA LEU A 310 15.05 15.63 -11.79
C LEU A 310 15.89 16.26 -12.91
N LYS A 311 16.56 15.45 -13.72
CA LYS A 311 17.37 15.91 -14.86
C LYS A 311 16.54 16.22 -16.11
N LYS A 312 15.32 15.68 -16.18
CA LYS A 312 14.39 15.89 -17.29
C LYS A 312 13.01 16.21 -16.72
N GLN A 313 12.28 17.05 -17.44
CA GLN A 313 10.89 17.31 -17.10
C GLN A 313 10.07 16.02 -17.25
N PRO A 314 9.25 15.66 -16.27
CA PRO A 314 8.37 14.52 -16.38
C PRO A 314 7.27 14.81 -17.40
N SER A 315 6.96 13.84 -18.24
CA SER A 315 5.76 13.84 -19.07
C SER A 315 4.63 13.06 -18.41
N LYS A 316 4.96 12.28 -17.38
CA LYS A 316 4.04 11.47 -16.60
C LYS A 316 4.59 11.27 -15.19
N ILE A 317 3.74 11.50 -14.20
CA ILE A 317 4.01 11.17 -12.79
C ILE A 317 3.00 10.10 -12.38
N VAL A 318 3.48 9.03 -11.71
CA VAL A 318 2.65 7.95 -11.22
C VAL A 318 2.84 7.81 -9.71
N ILE A 319 1.74 7.82 -8.99
CA ILE A 319 1.68 7.53 -7.55
C ILE A 319 1.44 6.03 -7.38
N GLY A 320 2.30 5.36 -6.62
CA GLY A 320 2.27 3.90 -6.46
C GLY A 320 3.10 3.17 -7.50
N GLY A 321 2.79 1.89 -7.76
CA GLY A 321 3.55 1.03 -8.66
C GLY A 321 3.34 1.34 -10.14
N ALA A 322 4.23 0.87 -10.99
CA ALA A 322 4.16 1.10 -12.44
C ALA A 322 2.99 0.34 -13.11
N MET A 323 2.47 -0.72 -12.49
CA MET A 323 1.39 -1.55 -13.02
C MET A 323 0.00 -1.11 -12.50
N THR A 324 -0.08 -0.77 -11.20
CA THR A 324 -1.35 -0.40 -10.55
C THR A 324 -1.41 1.04 -10.07
N GLY A 325 -0.35 1.82 -10.26
CA GLY A 325 -0.31 3.22 -9.84
C GLY A 325 -1.29 4.12 -10.60
N VAL A 326 -1.56 5.26 -9.99
CA VAL A 326 -2.47 6.28 -10.53
C VAL A 326 -1.63 7.40 -11.13
N GLU A 327 -1.98 7.81 -12.35
CA GLU A 327 -1.34 8.96 -12.99
C GLU A 327 -1.79 10.25 -12.32
N LEU A 328 -0.83 11.06 -11.91
CA LEU A 328 -1.06 12.41 -11.39
C LEU A 328 -1.00 13.42 -12.54
N SER A 329 -1.99 14.32 -12.60
CA SER A 329 -1.90 15.47 -13.51
C SER A 329 -0.68 16.32 -13.16
N LEU A 330 0.07 16.74 -14.18
CA LEU A 330 1.25 17.59 -14.00
C LEU A 330 0.90 18.96 -13.40
N ASP A 331 -0.33 19.41 -13.51
CA ASP A 331 -0.84 20.64 -12.91
C ASP A 331 -1.20 20.48 -11.42
N ASN A 332 -1.20 19.24 -10.89
CA ASN A 332 -1.60 18.92 -9.52
C ASN A 332 -0.44 18.35 -8.66
N THR A 333 0.78 18.82 -8.89
CA THR A 333 1.97 18.37 -8.13
C THR A 333 1.99 18.87 -6.68
N ASP A 334 1.11 19.78 -6.31
CA ASP A 334 0.89 20.21 -4.93
C ASP A 334 0.09 19.19 -4.10
N ALA A 335 -0.37 18.11 -4.73
CA ALA A 335 -1.03 17.00 -4.02
C ALA A 335 -0.12 16.46 -2.90
N PRO A 336 -0.67 16.23 -1.69
CA PRO A 336 0.12 15.76 -0.57
C PRO A 336 0.36 14.26 -0.59
N ILE A 337 1.46 13.82 0.04
CA ILE A 337 1.67 12.41 0.39
C ILE A 337 0.65 11.98 1.43
N THR A 338 0.00 10.86 1.19
CA THR A 338 -1.02 10.26 2.06
C THR A 338 -0.64 8.85 2.50
N LYS A 339 -1.42 8.28 3.42
CA LYS A 339 -1.19 6.96 4.04
C LYS A 339 -1.09 5.78 3.04
N GLY A 340 -1.68 5.91 1.84
CA GLY A 340 -1.68 4.86 0.82
C GLY A 340 -0.52 4.90 -0.17
N MET A 341 0.34 5.91 -0.10
CA MET A 341 1.39 6.11 -1.10
C MET A 341 2.67 5.36 -0.70
N SER A 342 3.20 4.55 -1.62
CA SER A 342 4.42 3.74 -1.43
C SER A 342 5.52 4.03 -2.46
N ALA A 343 5.18 4.71 -3.56
CA ALA A 343 6.14 5.16 -4.57
C ALA A 343 5.68 6.41 -5.31
N LEU A 344 6.64 7.14 -5.85
CA LEU A 344 6.48 8.27 -6.75
C LEU A 344 7.39 8.05 -7.96
N LEU A 345 6.80 7.79 -9.12
CA LEU A 345 7.52 7.47 -10.33
C LEU A 345 7.40 8.58 -11.37
N ALA A 346 8.53 9.16 -11.78
CA ALA A 346 8.58 10.25 -12.76
C ALA A 346 9.15 9.75 -14.10
N PHE A 347 8.34 9.79 -15.16
CA PHE A 347 8.70 9.30 -16.48
C PHE A 347 8.82 10.42 -17.50
N SER A 348 9.87 10.37 -18.34
CA SER A 348 10.06 11.26 -19.48
C SER A 348 9.33 10.75 -20.72
N SER A 349 9.07 11.64 -21.69
CA SER A 349 8.29 11.35 -22.91
C SER A 349 8.80 10.18 -23.78
N ASN A 350 10.05 9.78 -23.61
CA ASN A 350 10.66 8.71 -24.43
C ASN A 350 10.13 7.30 -24.10
N LEU A 351 9.32 7.15 -23.05
CA LEU A 351 8.73 5.85 -22.68
C LEU A 351 7.31 5.64 -23.24
N ARG A 352 6.71 6.61 -23.90
CA ARG A 352 5.49 6.34 -24.66
C ARG A 352 5.83 5.35 -25.78
N ARG A 353 5.15 4.20 -25.81
CA ARG A 353 5.14 3.37 -27.00
C ARG A 353 4.71 4.25 -28.17
N LYS A 354 5.64 4.52 -29.11
CA LYS A 354 5.32 5.22 -30.35
C LYS A 354 4.25 4.39 -31.07
N ASN A 355 3.09 5.01 -31.33
CA ASN A 355 2.02 4.47 -32.17
C ASN A 355 1.38 3.16 -31.71
N ALA A 356 0.86 3.09 -30.48
CA ALA A 356 -0.22 2.14 -30.19
C ALA A 356 -1.51 2.67 -30.84
N GLN A 357 -1.65 2.55 -32.17
CA GLN A 357 -2.98 2.48 -32.75
C GLN A 357 -3.64 1.21 -32.20
N ASP A 358 -4.90 1.32 -31.78
CA ASP A 358 -5.69 0.18 -31.32
C ASP A 358 -5.72 -0.88 -32.44
N SER A 359 -4.81 -1.84 -32.32
CA SER A 359 -4.81 -2.97 -33.25
C SER A 359 -5.95 -3.91 -32.87
N PRO A 360 -6.68 -4.48 -33.84
CA PRO A 360 -7.75 -5.42 -33.53
C PRO A 360 -7.17 -6.62 -32.75
N CYS A 361 -7.97 -7.21 -31.88
CA CYS A 361 -7.60 -8.40 -31.13
C CYS A 361 -7.27 -9.56 -32.04
N ILE A 362 -6.07 -10.14 -31.93
CA ILE A 362 -5.63 -11.31 -32.72
C ILE A 362 -6.06 -12.65 -32.10
N ARG A 363 -6.85 -12.64 -31.02
CA ARG A 363 -7.40 -13.81 -30.30
C ARG A 363 -6.35 -14.82 -29.86
N CYS A 364 -5.17 -14.37 -29.42
CA CYS A 364 -4.05 -15.23 -29.01
C CYS A 364 -4.21 -15.90 -27.65
N GLY A 365 -5.20 -15.51 -26.83
CA GLY A 365 -5.48 -16.10 -25.49
C GLY A 365 -4.54 -15.70 -24.36
N ARG A 366 -3.42 -15.00 -24.62
CA ARG A 366 -2.40 -14.66 -23.60
C ARG A 366 -2.96 -13.91 -22.41
N CYS A 367 -3.97 -13.04 -22.60
CA CYS A 367 -4.61 -12.29 -21.52
C CYS A 367 -5.33 -13.20 -20.52
N ALA A 368 -5.98 -14.29 -21.01
CA ALA A 368 -6.63 -15.27 -20.12
C ALA A 368 -5.60 -16.12 -19.37
N GLU A 369 -4.51 -16.54 -20.02
CA GLU A 369 -3.43 -17.27 -19.35
C GLU A 369 -2.72 -16.44 -18.29
N ALA A 370 -2.56 -15.13 -18.53
CA ALA A 370 -1.92 -14.21 -17.59
C ALA A 370 -2.84 -13.78 -16.44
N CYS A 371 -4.16 -13.99 -16.54
CA CYS A 371 -5.08 -13.56 -15.48
C CYS A 371 -4.90 -14.38 -14.20
N PRO A 372 -4.45 -13.78 -13.07
CA PRO A 372 -4.30 -14.49 -11.81
C PRO A 372 -5.64 -14.91 -11.21
N MET A 373 -6.71 -14.16 -11.52
CA MET A 373 -8.08 -14.44 -11.08
C MET A 373 -8.83 -15.40 -12.03
N ARG A 374 -8.17 -15.87 -13.10
CA ARG A 374 -8.73 -16.80 -14.12
C ARG A 374 -10.00 -16.30 -14.81
N LEU A 375 -10.14 -14.99 -14.89
CA LEU A 375 -11.18 -14.37 -15.69
C LEU A 375 -10.89 -14.51 -17.19
N GLN A 376 -11.84 -14.08 -18.00
CA GLN A 376 -11.73 -14.03 -19.45
C GLN A 376 -11.57 -12.56 -19.94
N PRO A 377 -10.40 -11.92 -19.79
CA PRO A 377 -10.24 -10.48 -20.04
C PRO A 377 -10.61 -10.06 -21.46
N LEU A 378 -10.41 -10.96 -22.47
CA LEU A 378 -10.81 -10.70 -23.83
C LEU A 378 -12.32 -10.46 -23.95
N TYR A 379 -13.12 -11.38 -23.40
CA TYR A 379 -14.58 -11.29 -23.48
C TYR A 379 -15.08 -10.11 -22.63
N LEU A 380 -14.57 -9.93 -21.44
CA LEU A 380 -14.91 -8.78 -20.58
C LEU A 380 -14.64 -7.44 -21.28
N SER A 381 -13.48 -7.32 -21.96
CA SER A 381 -13.16 -6.12 -22.75
C SER A 381 -14.11 -5.93 -23.93
N MET A 382 -14.49 -7.01 -24.61
CA MET A 382 -15.43 -6.94 -25.74
C MET A 382 -16.84 -6.58 -25.32
N PHE A 383 -17.34 -7.14 -24.23
CA PHE A 383 -18.66 -6.85 -23.69
C PHE A 383 -18.73 -5.40 -23.18
N ALA A 384 -17.71 -4.96 -22.42
CA ALA A 384 -17.63 -3.60 -21.92
C ALA A 384 -17.60 -2.55 -23.04
N GLN A 385 -16.90 -2.80 -24.16
CA GLN A 385 -16.88 -1.93 -25.34
C GLN A 385 -18.25 -1.85 -26.05
N LYS A 386 -19.06 -2.89 -25.92
CA LYS A 386 -20.43 -2.95 -26.48
C LYS A 386 -21.49 -2.50 -25.48
N GLU A 387 -21.07 -2.04 -24.30
CA GLU A 387 -21.97 -1.66 -23.18
C GLU A 387 -22.89 -2.82 -22.74
N ASP A 388 -22.49 -4.07 -23.00
CA ASP A 388 -23.18 -5.28 -22.55
C ASP A 388 -22.79 -5.61 -21.12
N MET A 389 -23.41 -4.91 -20.17
CA MET A 389 -23.08 -5.01 -18.76
C MET A 389 -23.61 -6.30 -18.12
N GLU A 390 -24.66 -6.89 -18.66
CA GLU A 390 -25.16 -8.19 -18.17
C GLU A 390 -24.16 -9.30 -18.46
N SER A 391 -23.61 -9.38 -19.68
CA SER A 391 -22.51 -10.29 -19.97
C SER A 391 -21.28 -9.98 -19.13
N CYS A 392 -20.96 -8.72 -18.83
CA CYS A 392 -19.87 -8.38 -17.93
C CYS A 392 -20.07 -8.94 -16.52
N LYS A 393 -21.30 -8.91 -15.98
CA LYS A 393 -21.64 -9.53 -14.69
C LYS A 393 -21.51 -11.05 -14.75
N GLU A 394 -22.08 -11.68 -15.78
CA GLU A 394 -22.07 -13.11 -15.99
C GLU A 394 -20.63 -13.68 -16.11
N TYR A 395 -19.71 -12.90 -16.67
CA TYR A 395 -18.28 -13.22 -16.76
C TYR A 395 -17.45 -12.70 -15.58
N ASP A 396 -18.09 -12.38 -14.45
CA ASP A 396 -17.43 -12.01 -13.19
C ASP A 396 -16.52 -10.76 -13.26
N ALA A 397 -16.88 -9.74 -14.05
CA ALA A 397 -16.09 -8.51 -14.17
C ALA A 397 -15.73 -7.89 -12.82
N ILE A 398 -16.66 -7.98 -11.85
CA ILE A 398 -16.49 -7.43 -10.49
C ILE A 398 -15.28 -8.02 -9.76
N ASN A 399 -14.92 -9.25 -10.07
CA ASN A 399 -13.82 -9.98 -9.46
C ASN A 399 -12.44 -9.64 -10.06
N CYS A 400 -12.37 -8.72 -11.02
CA CYS A 400 -11.11 -8.25 -11.56
C CYS A 400 -10.38 -7.39 -10.51
N ILE A 401 -9.14 -7.79 -10.17
CA ILE A 401 -8.25 -7.03 -9.26
C ILE A 401 -7.49 -5.90 -9.95
N GLU A 402 -7.78 -5.63 -11.21
CA GLU A 402 -7.20 -4.54 -12.01
C GLU A 402 -5.65 -4.53 -12.04
N CYS A 403 -5.03 -5.68 -11.91
CA CYS A 403 -3.57 -5.81 -11.84
C CYS A 403 -2.83 -5.44 -13.14
N GLY A 404 -3.49 -5.37 -14.28
CA GLY A 404 -2.87 -5.01 -15.54
C GLY A 404 -2.12 -6.15 -16.26
N CYS A 405 -2.06 -7.37 -15.74
CA CYS A 405 -1.36 -8.51 -16.38
C CYS A 405 -1.84 -8.76 -17.81
N CYS A 406 -3.16 -8.73 -18.04
CA CYS A 406 -3.78 -8.98 -19.34
C CYS A 406 -3.41 -7.91 -20.38
N GLU A 407 -3.30 -6.65 -19.96
CA GLU A 407 -2.90 -5.53 -20.80
C GLU A 407 -1.39 -5.55 -21.10
N TYR A 408 -0.57 -5.80 -20.05
CA TYR A 408 0.88 -5.90 -20.15
C TYR A 408 1.32 -6.96 -21.18
N ILE A 409 0.65 -8.13 -21.20
CA ILE A 409 1.01 -9.24 -22.09
C ILE A 409 0.38 -9.13 -23.49
N CYS A 410 -0.52 -8.17 -23.71
CA CYS A 410 -1.28 -8.05 -24.96
C CYS A 410 -0.38 -7.58 -26.11
N PRO A 411 -0.17 -8.38 -27.17
CA PRO A 411 0.65 -7.96 -28.31
C PRO A 411 -0.04 -6.90 -29.18
N ALA A 412 -1.38 -6.79 -29.09
CA ALA A 412 -2.19 -5.79 -29.80
C ALA A 412 -2.35 -4.48 -28.99
N ASN A 413 -1.78 -4.40 -27.78
CA ASN A 413 -1.83 -3.22 -26.90
C ASN A 413 -3.25 -2.69 -26.58
N ILE A 414 -4.24 -3.59 -26.47
CA ILE A 414 -5.62 -3.23 -26.15
C ILE A 414 -5.68 -2.75 -24.69
N GLU A 415 -6.38 -1.66 -24.43
CA GLU A 415 -6.62 -1.08 -23.09
C GLU A 415 -7.67 -1.89 -22.32
N ILE A 416 -7.38 -3.18 -22.08
CA ILE A 416 -8.30 -4.14 -21.49
C ILE A 416 -8.77 -3.69 -20.10
N ILE A 417 -7.85 -3.17 -19.28
CA ILE A 417 -8.16 -2.74 -17.90
C ILE A 417 -9.11 -1.56 -17.90
N ARG A 418 -8.95 -0.58 -18.80
CA ARG A 418 -9.85 0.56 -18.90
C ARG A 418 -11.29 0.10 -19.19
N HIS A 419 -11.45 -0.84 -20.14
CA HIS A 419 -12.78 -1.36 -20.46
C HIS A 419 -13.42 -2.10 -19.29
N ILE A 420 -12.67 -2.98 -18.61
CA ILE A 420 -13.18 -3.74 -17.45
C ILE A 420 -13.51 -2.79 -16.30
N LYS A 421 -12.67 -1.77 -16.05
CA LYS A 421 -12.91 -0.78 -14.99
C LYS A 421 -14.21 -0.02 -15.20
N ASN A 422 -14.46 0.48 -16.42
CA ASN A 422 -15.72 1.16 -16.77
C ASN A 422 -16.93 0.25 -16.52
N ALA A 423 -16.85 -1.04 -16.89
CA ALA A 423 -17.90 -2.00 -16.61
C ALA A 423 -18.13 -2.21 -15.12
N LYS A 424 -17.07 -2.32 -14.31
CA LYS A 424 -17.18 -2.44 -12.85
C LYS A 424 -17.83 -1.22 -12.22
N GLU A 425 -17.41 -0.02 -12.61
CA GLU A 425 -17.99 1.25 -12.12
C GLU A 425 -19.50 1.32 -12.43
N TYR A 426 -19.90 0.95 -13.65
CA TYR A 426 -21.30 0.88 -14.04
C TYR A 426 -22.09 -0.15 -13.19
N ILE A 427 -21.54 -1.36 -13.01
CA ILE A 427 -22.18 -2.41 -12.23
C ILE A 427 -22.35 -1.97 -10.77
N HIS A 428 -21.33 -1.37 -10.15
CA HIS A 428 -21.43 -0.87 -8.77
C HIS A 428 -22.47 0.22 -8.61
N SER A 429 -22.53 1.18 -9.55
CA SER A 429 -23.49 2.30 -9.50
C SER A 429 -24.95 1.86 -9.65
N ASN A 430 -25.20 0.72 -10.30
CA ASN A 430 -26.55 0.21 -10.57
C ASN A 430 -26.93 -1.02 -9.71
N SER A 431 -26.08 -1.38 -8.72
CA SER A 431 -26.35 -2.48 -7.78
C SER A 431 -26.83 -1.99 -6.40
N GLN A 432 -27.09 -0.66 -6.25
CA GLN A 432 -27.61 -0.03 -5.03
C GLN A 432 -29.13 0.10 -5.05
#